data_384d1a91f1caecd416ab743723d01c9a
#
_entry.id   384d1a91f1caecd416ab743723d01c9a
#
_cell.length_a   1.000
_cell.length_b   1.000
_cell.length_c   1.000
_cell.angle_alpha   90.00
_cell.angle_beta   90.00
_cell.angle_gamma   90.00
#
_symmetry.space_group_name_H-M   'P 1'
#
loop_
_entity.id
_entity.type
_entity.pdbx_description
1 polymer ?
#
loop_
_entity_poly.entity_id
_entity_poly.type
_entity_poly.pdbx_seq_one_letter_code
_entity_poly.pdbx_strand_id
1 'polypeptide(L)'
;MNYVYDEIESVRAVVLKNINPKPKSDVNVQIKVFWKNGAIDVENLSVKLVSNSSGFNQIDKRWVAKYVEMWQIPENVAEILKRFSGELPPNIDDPRDSRRMFMDEFSKFEQDLLLDFIDRNRILIVSDVLKGRGKFSADWMLVIIRENDEIKNWALEGIGVVMNFFGGGEIKTTPRGSVQIGKITVQRKGGDGGRDSAKMLQFKIDPSKLCKIKEC
;
A
#
# COMPACT_ATOMS: atom_id res chain seq x y z
N MET A 1 6.02 -6.48 -24.01
CA MET A 1 5.34 -7.60 -24.69
C MET A 1 4.45 -6.99 -25.75
N ASN A 2 4.72 -7.18 -27.02
CA ASN A 2 3.83 -6.72 -28.10
C ASN A 2 2.75 -7.79 -28.26
N TYR A 3 1.54 -7.49 -27.80
CA TYR A 3 0.40 -8.36 -28.05
C TYR A 3 0.05 -8.29 -29.53
N VAL A 4 0.06 -9.43 -30.22
CA VAL A 4 -0.45 -9.54 -31.59
C VAL A 4 -1.98 -9.63 -31.43
N TYR A 5 -2.66 -8.49 -31.54
CA TYR A 5 -4.10 -8.37 -31.32
C TYR A 5 -4.94 -9.35 -32.15
N ASP A 6 -4.44 -9.75 -33.31
CA ASP A 6 -5.12 -10.69 -34.23
C ASP A 6 -5.24 -12.11 -33.67
N GLU A 7 -4.50 -12.47 -32.62
CA GLU A 7 -4.55 -13.78 -31.97
C GLU A 7 -5.46 -13.83 -30.74
N ILE A 8 -6.01 -12.69 -30.32
CA ILE A 8 -6.96 -12.64 -29.20
C ILE A 8 -8.35 -13.05 -29.71
N GLU A 9 -8.94 -14.06 -29.08
CA GLU A 9 -10.31 -14.49 -29.33
C GLU A 9 -11.32 -13.62 -28.56
N SER A 10 -11.09 -13.45 -27.26
CA SER A 10 -11.96 -12.61 -26.41
C SER A 10 -11.23 -12.12 -25.16
N VAL A 11 -11.73 -11.03 -24.58
CA VAL A 11 -11.30 -10.50 -23.28
C VAL A 11 -12.51 -10.42 -22.36
N ARG A 12 -12.39 -10.92 -21.13
CA ARG A 12 -13.45 -10.87 -20.11
C ARG A 12 -12.93 -10.26 -18.82
N ALA A 13 -13.67 -9.28 -18.30
CA ALA A 13 -13.45 -8.76 -16.95
C ALA A 13 -14.36 -9.52 -15.97
N VAL A 14 -13.79 -10.09 -14.93
CA VAL A 14 -14.50 -10.84 -13.89
C VAL A 14 -14.31 -10.15 -12.55
N VAL A 15 -15.39 -9.64 -11.98
CA VAL A 15 -15.38 -9.12 -10.61
C VAL A 15 -15.47 -10.30 -9.65
N LEU A 16 -14.43 -10.50 -8.86
CA LEU A 16 -14.38 -11.57 -7.89
C LEU A 16 -15.08 -11.13 -6.60
N LYS A 17 -16.23 -11.74 -6.31
CA LYS A 17 -16.99 -11.53 -5.08
C LYS A 17 -16.72 -12.68 -4.10
N ASN A 18 -16.70 -12.38 -2.79
CA ASN A 18 -16.65 -13.38 -1.71
C ASN A 18 -15.43 -14.31 -1.72
N ILE A 19 -14.23 -13.78 -1.96
CA ILE A 19 -13.00 -14.56 -1.91
C ILE A 19 -12.51 -14.67 -0.47
N ASN A 20 -12.15 -15.88 -0.05
CA ASN A 20 -11.49 -16.14 1.22
C ASN A 20 -10.07 -16.73 0.95
N PRO A 21 -8.95 -16.12 1.44
CA PRO A 21 -8.91 -14.91 2.26
C PRO A 21 -9.29 -13.64 1.48
N LYS A 22 -9.87 -12.67 2.19
CA LYS A 22 -10.34 -11.41 1.61
C LYS A 22 -9.18 -10.67 0.91
N PRO A 23 -9.31 -10.32 -0.38
CA PRO A 23 -8.26 -9.63 -1.11
C PRO A 23 -8.00 -8.22 -0.55
N LYS A 24 -6.82 -7.67 -0.85
CA LYS A 24 -6.37 -6.34 -0.39
C LYS A 24 -7.16 -5.16 -0.94
N SER A 25 -7.74 -5.29 -2.12
CA SER A 25 -8.49 -4.22 -2.79
C SER A 25 -9.97 -4.31 -2.48
N ASP A 26 -10.64 -3.17 -2.43
CA ASP A 26 -12.08 -3.10 -2.24
C ASP A 26 -12.84 -3.79 -3.38
N VAL A 27 -12.24 -3.85 -4.56
CA VAL A 27 -12.71 -4.58 -5.73
C VAL A 27 -11.53 -5.33 -6.36
N ASN A 28 -11.67 -6.65 -6.47
CA ASN A 28 -10.75 -7.47 -7.28
C ASN A 28 -11.40 -7.75 -8.62
N VAL A 29 -10.70 -7.33 -9.65
CA VAL A 29 -11.05 -7.62 -11.04
C VAL A 29 -9.96 -8.49 -11.63
N GLN A 30 -10.34 -9.61 -12.22
CA GLN A 30 -9.46 -10.37 -13.11
C GLN A 30 -9.80 -10.06 -14.55
N ILE A 31 -8.79 -9.76 -15.34
CA ILE A 31 -8.90 -9.69 -16.79
C ILE A 31 -8.44 -11.03 -17.34
N LYS A 32 -9.31 -11.73 -18.06
CA LYS A 32 -8.99 -12.98 -18.72
C LYS A 32 -8.90 -12.74 -20.23
N VAL A 33 -7.75 -13.01 -20.80
CA VAL A 33 -7.51 -12.94 -22.24
C VAL A 33 -7.54 -14.37 -22.79
N PHE A 34 -8.45 -14.64 -23.69
CA PHE A 34 -8.58 -15.93 -24.37
C PHE A 34 -7.93 -15.80 -25.75
N TRP A 35 -6.99 -16.67 -26.02
CA TRP A 35 -6.25 -16.71 -27.29
C TRP A 35 -6.86 -17.74 -28.24
N LYS A 36 -6.77 -17.52 -29.55
CA LYS A 36 -7.26 -18.46 -30.57
C LYS A 36 -6.61 -19.85 -30.51
N ASN A 37 -5.42 -19.94 -29.94
CA ASN A 37 -4.72 -21.21 -29.67
C ASN A 37 -5.21 -21.96 -28.44
N GLY A 38 -6.22 -21.46 -27.75
CA GLY A 38 -6.80 -22.03 -26.53
C GLY A 38 -6.07 -21.64 -25.22
N ALA A 39 -5.00 -20.84 -25.29
CA ALA A 39 -4.35 -20.33 -24.08
C ALA A 39 -5.23 -19.29 -23.37
N ILE A 40 -5.06 -19.17 -22.04
CA ILE A 40 -5.77 -18.19 -21.22
C ILE A 40 -4.76 -17.49 -20.34
N ASP A 41 -4.62 -16.17 -20.50
CA ASP A 41 -3.90 -15.33 -19.57
C ASP A 41 -4.85 -14.73 -18.53
N VAL A 42 -4.38 -14.62 -17.30
CA VAL A 42 -5.16 -14.06 -16.19
C VAL A 42 -4.36 -12.97 -15.52
N GLU A 43 -4.87 -11.74 -15.59
CA GLU A 43 -4.27 -10.56 -15.03
C GLU A 43 -5.13 -10.03 -13.88
N ASN A 44 -4.52 -9.76 -12.72
CA ASN A 44 -5.22 -9.21 -11.56
C ASN A 44 -5.11 -7.69 -11.53
N LEU A 45 -6.25 -7.03 -11.42
CA LEU A 45 -6.35 -5.58 -11.42
C LEU A 45 -6.68 -5.04 -10.02
N SER A 46 -5.78 -4.22 -9.46
CA SER A 46 -6.06 -3.43 -8.25
C SER A 46 -6.74 -2.12 -8.67
N VAL A 47 -7.97 -1.90 -8.23
CA VAL A 47 -8.72 -0.67 -8.54
C VAL A 47 -8.66 0.29 -7.35
N LYS A 48 -8.36 1.56 -7.62
CA LYS A 48 -8.35 2.66 -6.66
C LYS A 48 -9.28 3.76 -7.14
N LEU A 49 -10.31 4.03 -6.35
CA LEU A 49 -11.23 5.13 -6.58
C LEU A 49 -10.83 6.33 -5.73
N VAL A 50 -10.67 7.48 -6.37
CA VAL A 50 -10.38 8.77 -5.73
C VAL A 50 -11.58 9.68 -5.95
N SER A 51 -12.27 10.04 -4.86
CA SER A 51 -13.48 10.89 -4.90
C SER A 51 -13.19 12.34 -4.49
N ASN A 52 -11.98 12.65 -3.98
CA ASN A 52 -11.58 13.99 -3.55
C ASN A 52 -10.13 14.21 -3.95
N SER A 53 -9.77 15.44 -4.26
CA SER A 53 -8.42 15.86 -4.68
C SER A 53 -7.31 15.63 -3.63
N SER A 54 -7.67 15.35 -2.37
CA SER A 54 -6.74 15.05 -1.27
C SER A 54 -6.76 13.57 -0.83
N GLY A 55 -7.20 12.69 -1.71
CA GLY A 55 -7.53 11.31 -1.39
C GLY A 55 -6.36 10.39 -1.10
N PHE A 56 -5.77 10.45 0.10
CA PHE A 56 -4.88 9.39 0.56
C PHE A 56 -5.66 8.08 0.73
N ASN A 57 -5.35 7.10 -0.09
CA ASN A 57 -5.92 5.77 -0.02
C ASN A 57 -5.04 4.84 0.81
N GLN A 58 -5.69 4.09 1.71
CA GLN A 58 -5.06 3.00 2.41
C GLN A 58 -4.78 1.87 1.41
N ILE A 59 -3.53 1.40 1.36
CA ILE A 59 -3.13 0.26 0.52
C ILE A 59 -2.91 -1.01 1.34
N ASP A 60 -2.49 -0.89 2.59
CA ASP A 60 -2.37 -1.99 3.52
C ASP A 60 -2.59 -1.52 4.96
N LYS A 61 -3.12 -2.41 5.80
CA LYS A 61 -3.17 -2.19 7.24
C LYS A 61 -3.23 -3.53 7.97
N ARG A 62 -2.37 -3.68 8.99
CA ARG A 62 -2.28 -4.87 9.83
C ARG A 62 -1.77 -4.52 11.22
N TRP A 63 -1.91 -5.45 12.14
CA TRP A 63 -1.17 -5.47 13.39
C TRP A 63 0.33 -5.63 13.10
N VAL A 64 1.18 -5.02 13.93
CA VAL A 64 2.65 -5.11 13.77
C VAL A 64 3.11 -6.56 13.78
N ALA A 65 2.50 -7.43 14.60
CA ALA A 65 2.82 -8.86 14.63
C ALA A 65 2.71 -9.53 13.25
N LYS A 66 1.75 -9.11 12.40
CA LYS A 66 1.64 -9.66 11.04
C LYS A 66 2.76 -9.19 10.11
N TYR A 67 3.24 -7.97 10.27
CA TYR A 67 4.43 -7.52 9.54
C TYR A 67 5.71 -8.19 10.04
N VAL A 68 5.81 -8.48 11.36
CA VAL A 68 6.92 -9.27 11.92
C VAL A 68 7.01 -10.63 11.23
N GLU A 69 5.89 -11.36 11.14
CA GLU A 69 5.83 -12.65 10.43
C GLU A 69 6.19 -12.51 8.94
N MET A 70 5.66 -11.47 8.28
CA MET A 70 5.83 -11.28 6.84
C MET A 70 7.24 -10.88 6.43
N TRP A 71 7.89 -10.03 7.22
CA TRP A 71 9.16 -9.39 6.88
C TRP A 71 10.31 -9.79 7.81
N GLN A 72 10.05 -10.72 8.74
CA GLN A 72 11.04 -11.19 9.74
C GLN A 72 11.67 -10.00 10.50
N ILE A 73 10.80 -9.08 10.97
CA ILE A 73 11.23 -7.86 11.66
C ILE A 73 11.92 -8.25 12.97
N PRO A 74 13.15 -7.78 13.24
CA PRO A 74 13.82 -7.97 14.53
C PRO A 74 12.99 -7.39 15.69
N GLU A 75 13.13 -7.97 16.88
CA GLU A 75 12.31 -7.61 18.04
C GLU A 75 12.44 -6.14 18.43
N ASN A 76 13.64 -5.58 18.41
CA ASN A 76 13.89 -4.18 18.70
C ASN A 76 13.20 -3.21 17.71
N VAL A 77 13.19 -3.55 16.41
CA VAL A 77 12.44 -2.79 15.39
C VAL A 77 10.92 -2.98 15.56
N ALA A 78 10.49 -4.19 15.91
CA ALA A 78 9.08 -4.49 16.16
C ALA A 78 8.53 -3.69 17.36
N GLU A 79 9.34 -3.51 18.42
CA GLU A 79 8.98 -2.70 19.57
C GLU A 79 8.79 -1.21 19.21
N ILE A 80 9.69 -0.63 18.41
CA ILE A 80 9.55 0.72 17.87
C ILE A 80 8.22 0.86 17.11
N LEU A 81 7.92 -0.07 16.20
CA LEU A 81 6.67 -0.06 15.42
C LEU A 81 5.43 -0.21 16.31
N LYS A 82 5.48 -1.02 17.36
CA LYS A 82 4.37 -1.18 18.31
C LYS A 82 4.11 0.09 19.13
N ARG A 83 5.14 0.80 19.57
CA ARG A 83 4.99 2.11 20.26
C ARG A 83 4.50 3.18 19.29
N PHE A 84 5.02 3.18 18.07
CA PHE A 84 4.58 4.09 17.00
C PHE A 84 3.11 3.88 16.61
N SER A 85 2.64 2.65 16.52
CA SER A 85 1.23 2.32 16.22
C SER A 85 0.32 2.49 17.45
N GLY A 86 0.86 2.40 18.66
CA GLY A 86 0.14 2.41 19.93
C GLY A 86 -0.35 1.02 20.36
N GLU A 87 0.23 -0.04 19.85
CA GLU A 87 0.07 -1.40 20.40
C GLU A 87 0.79 -1.53 21.74
N LEU A 88 1.89 -0.78 21.94
CA LEU A 88 2.55 -0.54 23.21
C LEU A 88 2.42 0.94 23.60
N PRO A 89 2.35 1.25 24.91
CA PRO A 89 2.34 2.64 25.39
C PRO A 89 3.69 3.32 25.12
N PRO A 90 3.73 4.67 25.13
CA PRO A 90 4.99 5.41 25.17
C PRO A 90 5.89 4.97 26.33
N ASN A 91 7.20 5.11 26.13
CA ASN A 91 8.25 4.87 27.16
C ASN A 91 9.06 6.14 27.49
N ILE A 92 8.47 7.30 27.25
CA ILE A 92 9.00 8.63 27.58
C ILE A 92 8.06 9.35 28.55
N ASP A 93 8.59 10.28 29.34
CA ASP A 93 7.84 10.93 30.42
C ASP A 93 6.74 11.87 29.95
N ASP A 94 6.92 12.56 28.81
CA ASP A 94 5.96 13.54 28.30
C ASP A 94 5.67 13.32 26.79
N PRO A 95 4.95 12.25 26.43
CA PRO A 95 4.61 11.97 25.04
C PRO A 95 3.53 12.94 24.53
N ARG A 96 3.61 13.37 23.27
CA ARG A 96 2.56 14.19 22.62
C ARG A 96 1.18 13.50 22.58
N ASP A 97 1.16 12.20 22.60
CA ASP A 97 -0.05 11.36 22.63
C ASP A 97 0.17 10.21 23.61
N SER A 98 -0.57 10.17 24.72
CA SER A 98 -0.45 9.11 25.73
C SER A 98 -0.69 7.68 25.21
N ARG A 99 -1.21 7.55 24.01
CA ARG A 99 -1.54 6.25 23.39
C ARG A 99 -0.45 5.70 22.48
N ARG A 100 0.55 6.52 22.08
CA ARG A 100 1.59 6.14 21.13
C ARG A 100 2.75 7.12 21.13
N MET A 101 3.84 6.77 20.48
CA MET A 101 4.92 7.69 20.13
C MET A 101 4.84 8.09 18.66
N PHE A 102 5.21 9.34 18.36
CA PHE A 102 5.50 9.78 17.01
C PHE A 102 6.96 9.47 16.66
N MET A 103 7.31 9.37 15.39
CA MET A 103 8.66 8.92 15.01
C MET A 103 9.76 9.88 15.49
N ASP A 104 9.49 11.16 15.57
CA ASP A 104 10.41 12.18 16.07
C ASP A 104 10.54 12.24 17.62
N GLU A 105 9.76 11.42 18.34
CA GLU A 105 9.89 11.24 19.80
C GLU A 105 10.83 10.08 20.17
N PHE A 106 11.19 9.23 19.20
CA PHE A 106 12.20 8.19 19.41
C PHE A 106 13.61 8.77 19.36
N SER A 107 14.54 8.14 20.05
CA SER A 107 15.94 8.50 19.95
C SER A 107 16.45 8.39 18.50
N LYS A 108 17.51 9.14 18.16
CA LYS A 108 18.10 9.09 16.83
C LYS A 108 18.53 7.66 16.45
N PHE A 109 19.05 6.91 17.41
CA PHE A 109 19.44 5.51 17.21
C PHE A 109 18.24 4.63 16.82
N GLU A 110 17.09 4.76 17.51
CA GLU A 110 15.89 3.99 17.20
C GLU A 110 15.30 4.38 15.84
N GLN A 111 15.30 5.68 15.52
CA GLN A 111 14.88 6.15 14.19
C GLN A 111 15.76 5.54 13.09
N ASP A 112 17.07 5.62 13.24
CA ASP A 112 18.00 5.08 12.26
C ASP A 112 17.85 3.56 12.11
N LEU A 113 17.68 2.85 13.22
CA LEU A 113 17.47 1.40 13.23
C LEU A 113 16.22 1.00 12.41
N LEU A 114 15.11 1.72 12.58
CA LEU A 114 13.90 1.47 11.82
C LEU A 114 14.06 1.85 10.33
N LEU A 115 14.63 3.02 10.04
CA LEU A 115 14.82 3.49 8.66
C LEU A 115 15.77 2.57 7.89
N ASP A 116 16.85 2.13 8.50
CA ASP A 116 17.79 1.14 7.95
C ASP A 116 17.11 -0.20 7.65
N PHE A 117 16.27 -0.69 8.59
CA PHE A 117 15.52 -1.91 8.35
C PHE A 117 14.60 -1.77 7.14
N ILE A 118 13.87 -0.67 7.06
CA ILE A 118 12.96 -0.40 5.93
C ILE A 118 13.75 -0.29 4.62
N ASP A 119 14.90 0.37 4.62
CA ASP A 119 15.70 0.55 3.40
C ASP A 119 16.24 -0.77 2.87
N ARG A 120 16.81 -1.60 3.73
CA ARG A 120 17.31 -2.94 3.37
C ARG A 120 16.20 -3.87 2.86
N ASN A 121 14.98 -3.68 3.32
CA ASN A 121 13.82 -4.51 2.95
C ASN A 121 12.84 -3.77 2.01
N ARG A 122 13.25 -2.65 1.43
CA ARG A 122 12.39 -1.75 0.64
C ARG A 122 11.60 -2.48 -0.44
N ILE A 123 12.27 -3.28 -1.27
CA ILE A 123 11.63 -3.99 -2.38
C ILE A 123 10.55 -4.94 -1.86
N LEU A 124 10.86 -5.71 -0.82
CA LEU A 124 9.92 -6.64 -0.19
C LEU A 124 8.70 -5.89 0.38
N ILE A 125 8.94 -4.84 1.16
CA ILE A 125 7.89 -4.04 1.80
C ILE A 125 6.99 -3.40 0.73
N VAL A 126 7.58 -2.71 -0.24
CA VAL A 126 6.85 -2.01 -1.32
C VAL A 126 6.04 -3.00 -2.17
N SER A 127 6.63 -4.16 -2.50
CA SER A 127 5.93 -5.23 -3.21
C SER A 127 4.72 -5.72 -2.41
N ASP A 128 4.89 -6.04 -1.15
CA ASP A 128 3.81 -6.58 -0.33
C ASP A 128 2.66 -5.60 -0.11
N VAL A 129 2.97 -4.31 0.06
CA VAL A 129 1.93 -3.31 0.33
C VAL A 129 1.22 -2.82 -0.93
N LEU A 130 1.83 -2.87 -2.10
CA LEU A 130 1.24 -2.44 -3.38
C LEU A 130 0.70 -3.62 -4.19
N LYS A 131 1.55 -4.60 -4.47
CA LYS A 131 1.21 -5.78 -5.27
C LYS A 131 0.42 -6.81 -4.46
N GLY A 132 0.85 -7.09 -3.23
CA GLY A 132 0.34 -8.19 -2.42
C GLY A 132 1.04 -9.51 -2.71
N ARG A 133 0.53 -10.61 -2.12
CA ARG A 133 1.09 -11.96 -2.25
C ARG A 133 0.06 -12.96 -2.78
N GLY A 134 0.58 -14.03 -3.40
CA GLY A 134 -0.21 -15.18 -3.85
C GLY A 134 -1.02 -14.91 -5.11
N LYS A 135 -1.99 -15.77 -5.37
CA LYS A 135 -2.77 -15.80 -6.62
C LYS A 135 -3.60 -14.55 -6.93
N PHE A 136 -3.77 -13.68 -5.95
CA PHE A 136 -4.49 -12.40 -6.08
C PHE A 136 -3.55 -11.19 -5.99
N SER A 137 -2.24 -11.41 -6.14
CA SER A 137 -1.30 -10.31 -6.28
C SER A 137 -1.65 -9.51 -7.53
N ALA A 138 -1.61 -8.18 -7.44
CA ALA A 138 -1.95 -7.32 -8.57
C ALA A 138 -0.87 -7.36 -9.64
N ASP A 139 -1.29 -7.44 -10.90
CA ASP A 139 -0.42 -7.28 -12.08
C ASP A 139 -0.50 -5.86 -12.62
N TRP A 140 -1.65 -5.21 -12.39
CA TRP A 140 -1.96 -3.84 -12.80
C TRP A 140 -2.65 -3.04 -11.68
N MET A 141 -2.50 -1.72 -11.73
CA MET A 141 -3.28 -0.79 -10.91
C MET A 141 -4.05 0.17 -11.80
N LEU A 142 -5.37 0.19 -11.62
CA LEU A 142 -6.27 1.18 -12.23
C LEU A 142 -6.63 2.22 -11.16
N VAL A 143 -6.32 3.47 -11.44
CA VAL A 143 -6.75 4.63 -10.65
C VAL A 143 -7.84 5.36 -11.41
N ILE A 144 -8.96 5.64 -10.74
CA ILE A 144 -10.09 6.39 -11.31
C ILE A 144 -10.35 7.60 -10.40
N ILE A 145 -10.29 8.79 -10.97
CA ILE A 145 -10.64 10.04 -10.30
C ILE A 145 -12.06 10.41 -10.68
N ARG A 146 -12.96 10.49 -9.67
CA ARG A 146 -14.36 10.90 -9.84
C ARG A 146 -14.60 12.22 -9.12
N GLU A 147 -15.33 13.10 -9.79
CA GLU A 147 -15.88 14.32 -9.24
C GLU A 147 -17.32 14.45 -9.71
N ASN A 148 -18.25 14.76 -8.80
CA ASN A 148 -19.68 14.90 -9.10
C ASN A 148 -20.26 13.72 -9.89
N ASP A 149 -19.89 12.49 -9.50
CA ASP A 149 -20.28 11.24 -10.16
C ASP A 149 -19.79 11.02 -11.60
N GLU A 150 -18.94 11.91 -12.11
CA GLU A 150 -18.29 11.78 -13.41
C GLU A 150 -16.82 11.35 -13.27
N ILE A 151 -16.35 10.54 -14.22
CA ILE A 151 -14.93 10.22 -14.34
C ILE A 151 -14.21 11.41 -14.94
N LYS A 152 -13.33 12.04 -14.17
CA LYS A 152 -12.53 13.19 -14.64
C LYS A 152 -11.17 12.77 -15.21
N ASN A 153 -10.57 11.75 -14.64
CA ASN A 153 -9.27 11.23 -15.09
C ASN A 153 -9.10 9.77 -14.66
N TRP A 154 -8.20 9.06 -15.31
CA TRP A 154 -7.82 7.70 -14.95
C TRP A 154 -6.41 7.37 -15.41
N ALA A 155 -5.79 6.41 -14.74
CA ALA A 155 -4.51 5.83 -15.13
C ALA A 155 -4.53 4.32 -14.94
N LEU A 156 -3.99 3.58 -15.90
CA LEU A 156 -3.74 2.15 -15.82
C LEU A 156 -2.25 1.93 -16.02
N GLU A 157 -1.61 1.36 -15.01
CA GLU A 157 -0.16 1.11 -15.03
C GLU A 157 0.15 -0.30 -14.55
N GLY A 158 1.19 -0.92 -15.15
CA GLY A 158 1.73 -2.19 -14.68
C GLY A 158 2.27 -2.04 -13.26
N ILE A 159 2.09 -3.07 -12.43
CA ILE A 159 2.41 -3.00 -10.99
C ILE A 159 3.89 -2.69 -10.74
N GLY A 160 4.80 -3.10 -11.62
CA GLY A 160 6.23 -2.76 -11.53
C GLY A 160 6.48 -1.26 -11.63
N VAL A 161 5.79 -0.56 -12.54
CA VAL A 161 5.83 0.90 -12.69
C VAL A 161 5.28 1.57 -11.43
N VAL A 162 4.15 1.07 -10.91
CA VAL A 162 3.51 1.58 -9.69
C VAL A 162 4.43 1.46 -8.49
N MET A 163 5.06 0.29 -8.32
CA MET A 163 6.01 0.03 -7.23
C MET A 163 7.21 0.98 -7.28
N ASN A 164 7.79 1.15 -8.46
CA ASN A 164 8.92 2.06 -8.65
C ASN A 164 8.51 3.52 -8.39
N PHE A 165 7.35 3.94 -8.89
CA PHE A 165 6.86 5.31 -8.73
C PHE A 165 6.56 5.67 -7.27
N PHE A 166 5.87 4.80 -6.53
CA PHE A 166 5.51 5.06 -5.15
C PHE A 166 6.62 4.71 -4.16
N GLY A 167 7.35 3.62 -4.39
CA GLY A 167 8.40 3.13 -3.50
C GLY A 167 9.77 3.78 -3.73
N GLY A 168 9.96 4.42 -4.88
CA GLY A 168 11.20 5.14 -5.21
C GLY A 168 11.33 6.45 -4.43
N GLY A 169 12.58 6.85 -4.14
CA GLY A 169 12.90 8.07 -3.41
C GLY A 169 13.40 7.83 -2.00
N GLU A 170 13.45 8.87 -1.20
CA GLU A 170 14.02 8.86 0.15
C GLU A 170 13.13 8.12 1.16
N ILE A 171 13.76 7.45 2.12
CA ILE A 171 13.10 6.95 3.33
C ILE A 171 13.44 7.90 4.47
N LYS A 172 12.42 8.42 5.14
CA LYS A 172 12.62 9.42 6.18
C LYS A 172 11.47 9.52 7.17
N THR A 173 11.76 10.15 8.29
CA THR A 173 10.72 10.67 9.21
C THR A 173 10.17 11.97 8.64
N THR A 174 8.85 12.11 8.65
CA THR A 174 8.18 13.35 8.21
C THR A 174 8.10 14.36 9.38
N PRO A 175 7.95 15.67 9.10
CA PRO A 175 7.76 16.68 10.15
C PRO A 175 6.53 16.45 11.05
N ARG A 176 5.62 15.57 10.65
CA ARG A 176 4.44 15.18 11.45
C ARG A 176 4.66 13.88 12.24
N GLY A 177 5.91 13.40 12.30
CA GLY A 177 6.27 12.19 13.03
C GLY A 177 5.75 10.89 12.43
N SER A 178 5.48 10.84 11.12
CA SER A 178 5.21 9.62 10.37
C SER A 178 6.47 9.14 9.65
N VAL A 179 6.48 7.91 9.14
CA VAL A 179 7.55 7.41 8.25
C VAL A 179 7.09 7.53 6.80
N GLN A 180 8.02 7.87 5.92
CA GLN A 180 7.79 7.94 4.47
C GLN A 180 8.77 7.01 3.74
N ILE A 181 8.26 6.21 2.82
CA ILE A 181 9.02 5.37 1.89
C ILE A 181 8.72 5.87 0.48
N GLY A 182 9.62 6.69 -0.09
CA GLY A 182 9.33 7.39 -1.33
C GLY A 182 8.04 8.23 -1.23
N LYS A 183 6.96 7.79 -1.88
CA LYS A 183 5.63 8.44 -1.82
C LYS A 183 4.61 7.66 -0.98
N ILE A 184 5.03 6.60 -0.30
CA ILE A 184 4.20 5.81 0.61
C ILE A 184 4.33 6.38 2.02
N THR A 185 3.22 6.67 2.69
CA THR A 185 3.21 7.10 4.09
C THR A 185 2.87 5.92 4.99
N VAL A 186 3.70 5.71 6.01
CA VAL A 186 3.50 4.71 7.07
C VAL A 186 3.09 5.43 8.34
N GLN A 187 1.96 5.05 8.92
CA GLN A 187 1.42 5.71 10.11
C GLN A 187 0.50 4.77 10.89
N ARG A 188 0.18 5.14 12.14
CA ARG A 188 -0.95 4.55 12.86
C ARG A 188 -2.24 4.76 12.08
N LYS A 189 -3.13 3.78 12.06
CA LYS A 189 -4.45 3.94 11.45
C LYS A 189 -5.25 5.08 12.07
N GLY A 190 -5.33 5.11 13.41
CA GLY A 190 -6.13 6.12 14.12
C GLY A 190 -7.63 6.02 13.82
N GLY A 191 -8.41 6.96 14.35
CA GLY A 191 -9.87 6.96 14.18
C GLY A 191 -10.55 5.75 14.83
N ASP A 192 -11.58 5.21 14.22
CA ASP A 192 -12.33 4.02 14.61
C ASP A 192 -13.13 4.15 15.93
N GLY A 193 -13.39 5.36 16.44
CA GLY A 193 -14.22 5.54 17.63
C GLY A 193 -13.73 4.76 18.86
N GLY A 194 -12.40 4.68 19.05
CA GLY A 194 -11.78 3.98 20.18
C GLY A 194 -11.59 2.47 20.00
N ARG A 195 -11.90 1.89 18.83
CA ARG A 195 -11.67 0.45 18.58
C ARG A 195 -10.19 0.13 18.56
N ASP A 196 -9.82 -1.08 18.97
CA ASP A 196 -8.43 -1.55 18.93
C ASP A 196 -7.80 -1.49 17.54
N SER A 197 -8.58 -1.66 16.47
CA SER A 197 -8.09 -1.51 15.10
C SER A 197 -7.47 -0.15 14.78
N ALA A 198 -7.71 0.87 15.61
CA ALA A 198 -7.02 2.17 15.53
C ALA A 198 -5.51 2.07 15.78
N LYS A 199 -5.04 1.02 16.47
CA LYS A 199 -3.63 0.74 16.76
C LYS A 199 -2.89 0.05 15.60
N MET A 200 -3.59 -0.38 14.55
CA MET A 200 -2.94 -1.02 13.40
C MET A 200 -1.99 -0.05 12.70
N LEU A 201 -0.86 -0.57 12.24
CA LEU A 201 0.01 0.12 11.31
C LEU A 201 -0.62 0.10 9.91
N GLN A 202 -0.64 1.24 9.23
CA GLN A 202 -1.19 1.35 7.88
C GLN A 202 -0.23 2.03 6.92
N PHE A 203 -0.33 1.64 5.66
CA PHE A 203 0.37 2.22 4.53
C PHE A 203 -0.63 2.95 3.64
N LYS A 204 -0.29 4.16 3.25
CA LYS A 204 -1.13 5.02 2.40
C LYS A 204 -0.35 5.57 1.23
N ILE A 205 -1.04 5.75 0.12
CA ILE A 205 -0.57 6.51 -1.06
C ILE A 205 -1.62 7.54 -1.44
N ASP A 206 -1.22 8.51 -2.24
CA ASP A 206 -2.12 9.35 -3.01
C ASP A 206 -2.15 8.80 -4.46
N PRO A 207 -3.17 7.99 -4.82
CA PRO A 207 -3.20 7.34 -6.13
C PRO A 207 -3.33 8.34 -7.28
N SER A 208 -3.89 9.53 -7.05
CA SER A 208 -4.08 10.56 -8.09
C SER A 208 -2.75 10.98 -8.72
N LYS A 209 -1.64 10.84 -7.98
CA LYS A 209 -0.29 11.12 -8.50
C LYS A 209 0.11 10.20 -9.65
N LEU A 210 -0.49 9.01 -9.77
CA LEU A 210 -0.23 8.10 -10.87
C LEU A 210 -0.72 8.66 -12.21
N CYS A 211 -1.83 9.41 -12.19
CA CYS A 211 -2.37 10.04 -13.39
C CYS A 211 -1.43 11.10 -14.00
N LYS A 212 -0.48 11.63 -13.20
CA LYS A 212 0.49 12.66 -13.64
C LYS A 212 1.72 12.07 -14.31
N ILE A 213 1.93 10.76 -14.32
CA ILE A 213 3.10 10.13 -14.98
C ILE A 213 3.04 10.30 -16.50
N LYS A 214 1.83 10.39 -17.08
CA LYS A 214 1.64 10.50 -18.53
C LYS A 214 1.74 11.93 -19.09
N GLU A 215 1.91 12.92 -18.19
CA GLU A 215 2.02 14.33 -18.56
C GLU A 215 3.49 14.80 -18.74
N CYS A 216 4.46 13.85 -18.65
CA CYS A 216 5.91 14.11 -18.81
C CYS A 216 6.42 13.57 -20.14
#